data_b98b5eaf92a4a316bdd54c4ed473144f
#
_entry.id   b98b5eaf92a4a316bdd54c4ed473144f
#
_cell.length_a   1.000
_cell.length_b   1.000
_cell.length_c   1.000
_cell.angle_alpha   90.00
_cell.angle_beta   90.00
_cell.angle_gamma   90.00
#
_symmetry.space_group_name_H-M   'P 1'
#
loop_
_entity.id
_entity.type
_entity.pdbx_description
1 polymer ?
#
loop_
_entity_poly.entity_id
_entity_poly.type
_entity_poly.pdbx_seq_one_letter_code
_entity_poly.pdbx_strand_id
1 'polypeptide(L)'
;RLTQKDYKTVPENFEAVCRSAAMGLARHFPERKFKPIHIEKANHQFPVKLDRRGPKGETLVMLSVDDGFGWAQIAYQFSHEFTHIVINHDRPRSGANHWINEAFCEAISCHSLKLMGKEWKTHPPYGNWKSYAKHLDSYADRILDPKKAKPEGMEFAAWFEKNEKALRLGKRYPKYDLYKYVAYQFYQVIQKDPNQLVALVYLNEGLESQALSTRDYLSRWKGALPREHWSFADQISSLLGVTLGDL
;
A
#
# COMPACT_ATOMS: atom_id res chain seq x y z
N ARG A 1 -13.97 1.76 -13.83
CA ARG A 1 -14.30 2.48 -15.07
C ARG A 1 -13.44 3.73 -15.17
N LEU A 2 -12.80 3.93 -16.30
CA LEU A 2 -11.95 5.08 -16.60
C LEU A 2 -12.79 6.19 -17.23
N THR A 3 -12.55 7.45 -16.84
CA THR A 3 -13.09 8.59 -17.58
C THR A 3 -12.12 8.94 -18.71
N GLN A 4 -12.52 8.73 -19.94
CA GLN A 4 -11.69 8.85 -21.15
C GLN A 4 -11.06 10.22 -21.43
N LYS A 5 -11.57 11.28 -20.82
CA LYS A 5 -11.16 12.65 -21.21
C LYS A 5 -9.75 13.06 -20.76
N ASP A 6 -9.14 12.29 -19.83
CA ASP A 6 -8.04 12.80 -19.05
C ASP A 6 -6.68 12.16 -19.36
N TYR A 7 -6.66 10.93 -19.92
CA TYR A 7 -5.42 10.24 -20.24
C TYR A 7 -5.26 10.05 -21.77
N LYS A 8 -4.11 10.41 -22.30
CA LYS A 8 -3.72 10.10 -23.69
C LYS A 8 -3.32 8.63 -23.80
N THR A 9 -4.29 7.73 -23.65
CA THR A 9 -4.06 6.28 -23.69
C THR A 9 -5.27 5.55 -24.23
N VAL A 10 -5.09 4.26 -24.54
CA VAL A 10 -6.19 3.33 -24.83
C VAL A 10 -6.83 2.94 -23.50
N PRO A 11 -8.10 3.31 -23.23
CA PRO A 11 -8.74 3.09 -21.93
C PRO A 11 -8.74 1.64 -21.50
N GLU A 12 -8.95 0.71 -22.44
CA GLU A 12 -8.97 -0.72 -22.20
C GLU A 12 -7.63 -1.23 -21.68
N ASN A 13 -6.52 -0.69 -22.17
CA ASN A 13 -5.17 -1.02 -21.72
C ASN A 13 -4.95 -0.53 -20.28
N PHE A 14 -5.34 0.70 -19.98
CA PHE A 14 -5.23 1.27 -18.65
C PHE A 14 -6.08 0.47 -17.64
N GLU A 15 -7.33 0.16 -18.01
CA GLU A 15 -8.21 -0.67 -17.20
C GLU A 15 -7.63 -2.07 -16.97
N ALA A 16 -7.06 -2.70 -18.00
CA ALA A 16 -6.44 -4.02 -17.91
C ALA A 16 -5.25 -4.03 -16.92
N VAL A 17 -4.42 -2.98 -16.90
CA VAL A 17 -3.33 -2.81 -15.93
C VAL A 17 -3.88 -2.71 -14.50
N CYS A 18 -4.84 -1.80 -14.27
CA CYS A 18 -5.45 -1.62 -12.95
C CYS A 18 -6.17 -2.89 -12.48
N ARG A 19 -6.88 -3.56 -13.38
CA ARG A 19 -7.56 -4.83 -13.08
C ARG A 19 -6.58 -5.94 -12.71
N SER A 20 -5.46 -6.05 -13.43
CA SER A 20 -4.41 -7.03 -13.11
C SER A 20 -3.86 -6.81 -11.71
N ALA A 21 -3.56 -5.56 -11.34
CA ALA A 21 -3.12 -5.20 -10.00
C ALA A 21 -4.18 -5.52 -8.94
N ALA A 22 -5.43 -5.11 -9.16
CA ALA A 22 -6.54 -5.36 -8.24
C ALA A 22 -6.76 -6.85 -8.00
N MET A 23 -6.80 -7.66 -9.06
CA MET A 23 -7.03 -9.10 -8.97
C MET A 23 -5.88 -9.81 -8.25
N GLY A 24 -4.63 -9.42 -8.52
CA GLY A 24 -3.46 -9.94 -7.82
C GLY A 24 -3.54 -9.70 -6.31
N LEU A 25 -3.91 -8.50 -5.89
CA LEU A 25 -4.04 -8.15 -4.48
C LEU A 25 -5.30 -8.72 -3.83
N ALA A 26 -6.45 -8.71 -4.52
CA ALA A 26 -7.72 -9.16 -3.96
C ALA A 26 -7.71 -10.63 -3.52
N ARG A 27 -6.81 -11.46 -4.07
CA ARG A 27 -6.61 -12.86 -3.65
C ARG A 27 -6.24 -13.00 -2.18
N HIS A 28 -5.62 -11.97 -1.59
CA HIS A 28 -5.26 -11.95 -0.17
C HIS A 28 -6.43 -11.56 0.74
N PHE A 29 -7.58 -11.17 0.17
CA PHE A 29 -8.75 -10.68 0.91
C PHE A 29 -10.04 -11.37 0.45
N PRO A 30 -10.13 -12.72 0.53
CA PRO A 30 -11.20 -13.50 -0.10
C PRO A 30 -12.59 -13.14 0.42
N GLU A 31 -12.71 -12.78 1.70
CA GLU A 31 -14.00 -12.42 2.32
C GLU A 31 -14.41 -10.97 2.06
N ARG A 32 -13.51 -10.15 1.49
CA ARG A 32 -13.78 -8.73 1.30
C ARG A 32 -14.47 -8.45 -0.03
N LYS A 33 -15.65 -7.85 0.04
CA LYS A 33 -16.35 -7.33 -1.14
C LYS A 33 -15.92 -5.89 -1.42
N PHE A 34 -15.34 -5.66 -2.58
CA PHE A 34 -14.95 -4.33 -3.04
C PHE A 34 -16.06 -3.70 -3.87
N LYS A 35 -16.34 -2.42 -3.61
CA LYS A 35 -17.20 -1.62 -4.48
C LYS A 35 -16.48 -1.32 -5.79
N PRO A 36 -17.21 -1.03 -6.88
CA PRO A 36 -16.58 -0.54 -8.11
C PRO A 36 -15.66 0.64 -7.83
N ILE A 37 -14.51 0.67 -8.49
CA ILE A 37 -13.54 1.77 -8.41
C ILE A 37 -13.66 2.59 -9.69
N HIS A 38 -13.83 3.89 -9.53
CA HIS A 38 -13.79 4.85 -10.61
C HIS A 38 -12.47 5.60 -10.55
N ILE A 39 -11.74 5.64 -11.67
CA ILE A 39 -10.40 6.23 -11.74
C ILE A 39 -10.46 7.50 -12.57
N GLU A 40 -9.94 8.59 -12.02
CA GLU A 40 -9.81 9.90 -12.66
C GLU A 40 -8.33 10.33 -12.68
N LYS A 41 -7.98 11.25 -13.56
CA LYS A 41 -6.66 11.87 -13.58
C LYS A 41 -6.53 12.88 -12.45
N ALA A 42 -5.43 12.77 -11.69
CA ALA A 42 -5.10 13.78 -10.69
C ALA A 42 -4.64 15.08 -11.37
N ASN A 43 -5.06 16.20 -10.79
CA ASN A 43 -4.58 17.53 -11.17
C ASN A 43 -3.38 17.99 -10.30
N HIS A 44 -2.79 17.07 -9.55
CA HIS A 44 -1.63 17.27 -8.67
C HIS A 44 -0.63 16.11 -8.83
N GLN A 45 0.54 16.23 -8.22
CA GLN A 45 1.69 15.33 -8.47
C GLN A 45 1.65 13.97 -7.75
N PHE A 46 0.58 13.63 -7.04
CA PHE A 46 0.45 12.38 -6.30
C PHE A 46 -0.92 11.74 -6.51
N PRO A 47 -1.03 10.39 -6.42
CA PRO A 47 -2.30 9.72 -6.46
C PRO A 47 -3.08 9.95 -5.15
N VAL A 48 -4.40 9.76 -5.17
CA VAL A 48 -5.23 9.85 -3.98
C VAL A 48 -6.52 9.05 -4.12
N LYS A 49 -6.84 8.26 -3.09
CA LYS A 49 -8.19 7.76 -2.86
C LYS A 49 -9.01 8.85 -2.18
N LEU A 50 -10.12 9.23 -2.77
CA LEU A 50 -10.98 10.26 -2.23
C LEU A 50 -11.91 9.71 -1.13
N ASP A 51 -12.17 10.53 -0.10
CA ASP A 51 -13.09 10.16 0.99
C ASP A 51 -14.57 10.21 0.55
N ARG A 52 -14.89 10.97 -0.51
CA ARG A 52 -16.23 11.01 -1.12
C ARG A 52 -16.45 9.81 -2.06
N ARG A 53 -17.72 9.46 -2.26
CA ARG A 53 -18.14 8.42 -3.22
C ARG A 53 -18.58 9.04 -4.54
N GLY A 54 -18.49 8.25 -5.59
CA GLY A 54 -19.06 8.57 -6.88
C GLY A 54 -20.60 8.50 -6.89
N PRO A 55 -21.26 9.00 -7.96
CA PRO A 55 -22.71 9.09 -8.05
C PRO A 55 -23.45 7.74 -7.91
N LYS A 56 -22.78 6.63 -8.23
CA LYS A 56 -23.33 5.26 -8.10
C LYS A 56 -22.74 4.51 -6.91
N GLY A 57 -22.12 5.23 -5.95
CA GLY A 57 -21.50 4.66 -4.76
C GLY A 57 -20.10 4.08 -5.00
N GLU A 58 -19.48 4.37 -6.15
CA GLU A 58 -18.12 3.92 -6.47
C GLU A 58 -17.10 4.53 -5.50
N THR A 59 -16.02 3.82 -5.28
CA THR A 59 -14.82 4.40 -4.68
C THR A 59 -14.09 5.22 -5.74
N LEU A 60 -13.74 6.46 -5.41
CA LEU A 60 -13.04 7.35 -6.32
C LEU A 60 -11.54 7.31 -6.04
N VAL A 61 -10.75 7.11 -7.09
CA VAL A 61 -9.29 7.11 -7.07
C VAL A 61 -8.79 8.05 -8.15
N MET A 62 -7.86 8.92 -7.80
CA MET A 62 -7.17 9.78 -8.75
C MET A 62 -5.73 9.30 -8.90
N LEU A 63 -5.26 9.09 -10.13
CA LEU A 63 -3.88 8.72 -10.40
C LEU A 63 -3.12 9.86 -11.08
N SER A 64 -1.89 10.09 -10.64
CA SER A 64 -1.00 11.13 -11.14
C SER A 64 0.01 10.50 -12.12
N VAL A 65 -0.48 10.12 -13.30
CA VAL A 65 0.35 9.62 -14.41
C VAL A 65 0.20 10.55 -15.61
N ASP A 66 1.29 10.82 -16.32
CA ASP A 66 1.31 11.86 -17.35
C ASP A 66 0.50 11.46 -18.59
N ASP A 67 0.77 10.29 -19.15
CA ASP A 67 0.27 9.87 -20.45
C ASP A 67 -0.52 8.55 -20.47
N GLY A 68 -0.50 7.80 -19.38
CA GLY A 68 -1.16 6.50 -19.28
C GLY A 68 -0.44 5.34 -20.00
N PHE A 69 0.81 5.52 -20.42
CA PHE A 69 1.65 4.47 -21.01
C PHE A 69 2.66 3.89 -20.03
N GLY A 70 2.91 4.56 -18.92
CA GLY A 70 3.78 4.08 -17.85
C GLY A 70 3.11 3.00 -17.01
N TRP A 71 2.85 1.80 -17.55
CA TRP A 71 2.02 0.76 -16.92
C TRP A 71 2.52 0.33 -15.54
N ALA A 72 3.83 0.29 -15.32
CA ALA A 72 4.38 -0.01 -14.00
C ALA A 72 4.06 1.11 -12.99
N GLN A 73 4.10 2.37 -13.41
CA GLN A 73 3.70 3.51 -12.58
C GLN A 73 2.20 3.50 -12.30
N ILE A 74 1.37 3.19 -13.31
CA ILE A 74 -0.09 3.04 -13.15
C ILE A 74 -0.39 1.95 -12.12
N ALA A 75 0.19 0.76 -12.31
CA ALA A 75 -0.02 -0.38 -11.41
C ALA A 75 0.43 -0.06 -9.98
N TYR A 76 1.58 0.60 -9.82
CA TYR A 76 2.11 1.01 -8.52
C TYR A 76 1.19 2.01 -7.82
N GLN A 77 0.82 3.10 -8.48
CA GLN A 77 -0.06 4.12 -7.90
C GLN A 77 -1.45 3.55 -7.60
N PHE A 78 -2.01 2.75 -8.51
CA PHE A 78 -3.29 2.11 -8.29
C PHE A 78 -3.25 1.16 -7.10
N SER A 79 -2.21 0.33 -6.98
CA SER A 79 -2.05 -0.59 -5.84
C SER A 79 -1.92 0.14 -4.51
N HIS A 80 -1.27 1.30 -4.49
CA HIS A 80 -1.18 2.18 -3.33
C HIS A 80 -2.58 2.61 -2.86
N GLU A 81 -3.38 3.18 -3.77
CA GLU A 81 -4.72 3.65 -3.47
C GLU A 81 -5.69 2.49 -3.18
N PHE A 82 -5.51 1.35 -3.83
CA PHE A 82 -6.26 0.14 -3.53
C PHE A 82 -5.98 -0.36 -2.11
N THR A 83 -4.74 -0.26 -1.65
CA THR A 83 -4.38 -0.60 -0.27
C THR A 83 -5.08 0.31 0.73
N HIS A 84 -5.21 1.61 0.46
CA HIS A 84 -6.03 2.52 1.29
C HIS A 84 -7.49 2.06 1.36
N ILE A 85 -8.04 1.47 0.30
CA ILE A 85 -9.39 0.89 0.33
C ILE A 85 -9.42 -0.36 1.23
N VAL A 86 -8.39 -1.20 1.16
CA VAL A 86 -8.27 -2.42 1.99
C VAL A 86 -8.23 -2.07 3.48
N ILE A 87 -7.39 -1.13 3.87
CA ILE A 87 -7.16 -0.75 5.28
C ILE A 87 -8.24 0.17 5.85
N ASN A 88 -9.36 0.35 5.18
CA ASN A 88 -10.48 1.22 5.62
C ASN A 88 -10.04 2.66 5.94
N HIS A 89 -9.29 3.25 5.03
CA HIS A 89 -8.72 4.58 5.18
C HIS A 89 -9.76 5.73 5.38
N ASP A 90 -11.05 5.47 5.12
CA ASP A 90 -12.17 6.40 5.35
C ASP A 90 -12.54 6.52 6.83
N ARG A 91 -12.09 5.60 7.69
CA ARG A 91 -12.38 5.63 9.13
C ARG A 91 -11.48 6.66 9.81
N PRO A 92 -11.89 7.18 10.99
CA PRO A 92 -11.03 8.06 11.78
C PRO A 92 -9.64 7.44 11.95
N ARG A 93 -8.62 8.21 11.66
CA ARG A 93 -7.22 7.76 11.67
C ARG A 93 -6.49 8.36 12.85
N SER A 94 -5.55 7.62 13.42
CA SER A 94 -4.55 8.25 14.24
C SER A 94 -3.64 9.07 13.32
N GLY A 95 -3.86 10.39 13.26
CA GLY A 95 -3.06 11.27 12.39
C GLY A 95 -1.55 11.16 12.65
N ALA A 96 -1.17 10.88 13.89
CA ALA A 96 0.22 10.66 14.27
C ALA A 96 0.82 9.33 13.74
N ASN A 97 -0.01 8.32 13.44
CA ASN A 97 0.42 7.02 12.93
C ASN A 97 0.06 6.81 11.46
N HIS A 98 -0.30 7.88 10.74
CA HIS A 98 -0.58 7.81 9.30
C HIS A 98 0.57 7.22 8.49
N TRP A 99 1.81 7.44 8.93
CA TRP A 99 3.00 6.86 8.31
C TRP A 99 2.98 5.32 8.21
N ILE A 100 2.31 4.63 9.16
CA ILE A 100 2.15 3.16 9.11
C ILE A 100 1.28 2.76 7.92
N ASN A 101 0.17 3.48 7.71
CA ASN A 101 -0.70 3.25 6.56
C ASN A 101 0.05 3.46 5.24
N GLU A 102 0.80 4.57 5.12
CA GLU A 102 1.59 4.88 3.94
C GLU A 102 2.69 3.84 3.70
N ALA A 103 3.37 3.39 4.76
CA ALA A 103 4.40 2.36 4.64
C ALA A 103 3.84 1.01 4.15
N PHE A 104 2.65 0.61 4.61
CA PHE A 104 1.96 -0.56 4.07
C PHE A 104 1.51 -0.36 2.63
N CYS A 105 0.95 0.80 2.28
CA CYS A 105 0.55 1.10 0.91
C CYS A 105 1.73 0.99 -0.06
N GLU A 106 2.88 1.55 0.32
CA GLU A 106 4.12 1.48 -0.44
C GLU A 106 4.64 0.04 -0.59
N ALA A 107 4.70 -0.71 0.52
CA ALA A 107 5.18 -2.11 0.54
C ALA A 107 4.28 -3.01 -0.33
N ILE A 108 2.96 -2.84 -0.24
CA ILE A 108 1.99 -3.63 -1.01
C ILE A 108 1.99 -3.25 -2.48
N SER A 109 2.24 -1.98 -2.81
CA SER A 109 2.41 -1.57 -4.20
C SER A 109 3.57 -2.29 -4.87
N CYS A 110 4.69 -2.41 -4.18
CA CYS A 110 5.84 -3.17 -4.67
C CYS A 110 5.56 -4.68 -4.74
N HIS A 111 4.85 -5.23 -3.74
CA HIS A 111 4.39 -6.62 -3.76
C HIS A 111 3.48 -6.89 -4.96
N SER A 112 2.51 -6.01 -5.24
CA SER A 112 1.63 -6.08 -6.41
C SER A 112 2.40 -6.11 -7.72
N LEU A 113 3.39 -5.23 -7.88
CA LEU A 113 4.24 -5.20 -9.07
C LEU A 113 5.01 -6.51 -9.26
N LYS A 114 5.54 -7.11 -8.18
CA LYS A 114 6.23 -8.40 -8.23
C LYS A 114 5.28 -9.53 -8.59
N LEU A 115 4.06 -9.54 -8.05
CA LEU A 115 3.01 -10.50 -8.44
C LEU A 115 2.67 -10.37 -9.92
N MET A 116 2.40 -9.15 -10.39
CA MET A 116 2.13 -8.89 -11.79
C MET A 116 3.30 -9.28 -12.69
N GLY A 117 4.55 -8.94 -12.30
CA GLY A 117 5.75 -9.31 -13.02
C GLY A 117 5.89 -10.83 -13.18
N LYS A 118 5.58 -11.59 -12.12
CA LYS A 118 5.55 -13.05 -12.16
C LYS A 118 4.45 -13.58 -13.08
N GLU A 119 3.22 -13.06 -12.94
CA GLU A 119 2.05 -13.52 -13.68
C GLU A 119 2.14 -13.19 -15.17
N TRP A 120 2.61 -11.99 -15.52
CA TRP A 120 2.69 -11.57 -16.93
C TRP A 120 3.76 -12.28 -17.75
N LYS A 121 4.69 -13.01 -17.12
CA LYS A 121 5.62 -13.91 -17.85
C LYS A 121 4.88 -15.01 -18.60
N THR A 122 3.70 -15.41 -18.09
CA THR A 122 2.90 -16.51 -18.65
C THR A 122 1.50 -16.09 -19.05
N HIS A 123 0.82 -15.27 -18.24
CA HIS A 123 -0.58 -14.88 -18.38
C HIS A 123 -0.76 -13.35 -18.31
N PRO A 124 -0.19 -12.58 -19.25
CA PRO A 124 -0.46 -11.14 -19.32
C PRO A 124 -1.91 -10.89 -19.79
N PRO A 125 -2.49 -9.69 -19.53
CA PRO A 125 -3.82 -9.31 -20.05
C PRO A 125 -3.95 -9.46 -21.57
N TYR A 126 -2.87 -9.16 -22.30
CA TYR A 126 -2.76 -9.37 -23.75
C TYR A 126 -1.43 -10.07 -24.05
N GLY A 127 -1.44 -11.03 -24.98
CA GLY A 127 -0.27 -11.89 -25.25
C GLY A 127 1.02 -11.14 -25.60
N ASN A 128 0.90 -10.01 -26.28
CA ASN A 128 2.03 -9.14 -26.65
C ASN A 128 2.61 -8.34 -25.47
N TRP A 129 1.99 -8.37 -24.28
CA TRP A 129 2.49 -7.69 -23.08
C TRP A 129 3.46 -8.54 -22.25
N LYS A 130 3.68 -9.78 -22.61
CA LYS A 130 4.57 -10.71 -21.90
C LYS A 130 5.97 -10.11 -21.65
N SER A 131 6.52 -9.41 -22.61
CA SER A 131 7.84 -8.76 -22.49
C SER A 131 7.87 -7.61 -21.47
N TYR A 132 6.71 -7.05 -21.10
CA TYR A 132 6.61 -5.97 -20.13
C TYR A 132 6.80 -6.44 -18.69
N ALA A 133 6.68 -7.74 -18.41
CA ALA A 133 6.83 -8.33 -17.07
C ALA A 133 8.12 -7.87 -16.36
N LYS A 134 9.24 -7.80 -17.06
CA LYS A 134 10.53 -7.33 -16.53
C LYS A 134 10.50 -5.86 -16.08
N HIS A 135 9.67 -5.02 -16.70
CA HIS A 135 9.55 -3.61 -16.34
C HIS A 135 8.77 -3.42 -15.04
N LEU A 136 7.79 -4.29 -14.75
CA LEU A 136 7.10 -4.34 -13.46
C LEU A 136 8.07 -4.73 -12.35
N ASP A 137 8.85 -5.82 -12.54
CA ASP A 137 9.88 -6.25 -11.61
C ASP A 137 10.90 -5.14 -11.32
N SER A 138 11.47 -4.55 -12.38
CA SER A 138 12.50 -3.50 -12.26
C SER A 138 11.97 -2.23 -11.61
N TYR A 139 10.69 -1.90 -11.80
CA TYR A 139 10.08 -0.74 -11.15
C TYR A 139 10.00 -0.95 -9.64
N ALA A 140 9.55 -2.13 -9.19
CA ALA A 140 9.52 -2.49 -7.78
C ALA A 140 10.93 -2.46 -7.15
N ASP A 141 11.94 -3.05 -7.82
CA ASP A 141 13.32 -3.06 -7.34
C ASP A 141 13.90 -1.66 -7.16
N ARG A 142 13.57 -0.74 -8.07
CA ARG A 142 14.01 0.66 -7.97
C ARG A 142 13.37 1.40 -6.79
N ILE A 143 12.11 1.09 -6.48
CA ILE A 143 11.41 1.68 -5.31
C ILE A 143 11.96 1.09 -4.02
N LEU A 144 12.17 -0.23 -3.97
CA LEU A 144 12.66 -0.98 -2.81
C LEU A 144 14.19 -0.91 -2.64
N ASP A 145 14.89 -0.06 -3.37
CA ASP A 145 16.35 0.01 -3.31
C ASP A 145 16.85 0.33 -1.87
N PRO A 146 17.40 -0.67 -1.15
CA PRO A 146 17.81 -0.47 0.25
C PRO A 146 18.97 0.53 0.38
N LYS A 147 19.77 0.74 -0.68
CA LYS A 147 20.89 1.69 -0.67
C LYS A 147 20.43 3.13 -0.53
N LYS A 148 19.19 3.42 -0.94
CA LYS A 148 18.61 4.76 -0.84
C LYS A 148 17.95 5.03 0.51
N ALA A 149 17.63 4.00 1.26
CA ALA A 149 16.83 4.11 2.47
C ALA A 149 17.57 3.68 3.74
N LYS A 150 18.57 2.77 3.63
CA LYS A 150 19.25 2.20 4.80
C LYS A 150 20.44 3.04 5.24
N PRO A 151 20.41 3.62 6.45
CA PRO A 151 21.63 4.16 7.08
C PRO A 151 22.64 3.03 7.31
N GLU A 152 23.88 3.21 6.92
CA GLU A 152 24.92 2.21 7.15
C GLU A 152 25.12 1.98 8.66
N GLY A 153 25.27 0.71 9.04
CA GLY A 153 25.70 0.29 10.38
C GLY A 153 24.67 0.43 11.50
N MET A 154 23.38 0.63 11.20
CA MET A 154 22.35 0.74 12.23
C MET A 154 21.24 -0.31 12.04
N GLU A 155 20.92 -1.03 13.13
CA GLU A 155 19.75 -1.92 13.16
C GLU A 155 18.45 -1.12 13.02
N PHE A 156 17.43 -1.71 12.37
CA PHE A 156 16.20 -0.98 12.02
C PHE A 156 15.44 -0.47 13.26
N ALA A 157 15.35 -1.25 14.33
CA ALA A 157 14.67 -0.82 15.57
C ALA A 157 15.34 0.43 16.18
N ALA A 158 16.66 0.47 16.22
CA ALA A 158 17.42 1.64 16.71
C ALA A 158 17.26 2.85 15.77
N TRP A 159 17.18 2.61 14.46
CA TRP A 159 16.89 3.68 13.51
C TRP A 159 15.46 4.20 13.71
N PHE A 160 14.49 3.30 13.90
CA PHE A 160 13.09 3.68 14.11
C PHE A 160 12.95 4.54 15.38
N GLU A 161 13.52 4.12 16.50
CA GLU A 161 13.50 4.88 17.75
C GLU A 161 13.95 6.34 17.55
N LYS A 162 15.05 6.55 16.81
CA LYS A 162 15.56 7.89 16.48
C LYS A 162 14.64 8.70 15.57
N ASN A 163 13.86 8.05 14.72
CA ASN A 163 13.08 8.70 13.67
C ASN A 163 11.56 8.69 13.93
N GLU A 164 11.07 7.97 14.93
CA GLU A 164 9.64 7.84 15.25
C GLU A 164 8.96 9.21 15.37
N LYS A 165 9.57 10.12 16.13
CA LYS A 165 9.04 11.50 16.30
C LYS A 165 8.87 12.20 14.96
N ALA A 166 9.81 12.07 14.04
CA ALA A 166 9.74 12.70 12.72
C ALA A 166 8.66 12.05 11.83
N LEU A 167 8.52 10.73 11.88
CA LEU A 167 7.44 9.99 11.21
C LEU A 167 6.07 10.44 11.71
N ARG A 168 5.90 10.55 13.02
CA ARG A 168 4.65 10.95 13.68
C ARG A 168 4.27 12.41 13.46
N LEU A 169 5.24 13.30 13.27
CA LEU A 169 5.00 14.72 12.98
C LEU A 169 4.57 14.97 11.53
N GLY A 170 4.86 14.08 10.63
CA GLY A 170 4.50 14.13 9.23
C GLY A 170 3.00 13.96 8.95
N LYS A 171 2.14 14.61 9.70
CA LYS A 171 0.68 14.44 9.83
C LYS A 171 -0.09 14.04 8.56
N ARG A 172 0.24 14.60 7.41
CA ARG A 172 -0.47 14.38 6.13
C ARG A 172 0.47 13.91 5.02
N TYR A 173 1.75 14.26 5.14
CA TYR A 173 2.81 13.86 4.20
C TYR A 173 4.03 13.50 5.05
N PRO A 174 4.15 12.23 5.51
CA PRO A 174 5.36 11.78 6.17
C PRO A 174 6.54 12.07 5.28
N LYS A 175 7.69 12.42 5.86
CA LYS A 175 8.91 12.63 5.07
C LYS A 175 9.15 11.39 4.23
N TYR A 176 8.99 11.52 2.93
CA TYR A 176 8.95 10.44 1.94
C TYR A 176 10.10 9.44 2.10
N ASP A 177 11.30 9.94 2.39
CA ASP A 177 12.48 9.08 2.55
C ASP A 177 12.43 8.23 3.83
N LEU A 178 11.81 8.72 4.92
CA LEU A 178 11.73 7.99 6.17
C LEU A 178 10.75 6.81 6.06
N TYR A 179 9.54 7.03 5.57
CA TYR A 179 8.59 5.94 5.50
C TYR A 179 8.91 4.92 4.40
N LYS A 180 9.69 5.28 3.38
CA LYS A 180 10.20 4.31 2.39
C LYS A 180 11.08 3.24 3.02
N TYR A 181 11.91 3.61 3.97
CA TYR A 181 12.72 2.61 4.67
C TYR A 181 11.84 1.69 5.52
N VAL A 182 10.83 2.23 6.18
CA VAL A 182 9.81 1.42 6.88
C VAL A 182 9.09 0.49 5.90
N ALA A 183 8.67 1.03 4.76
CA ALA A 183 7.98 0.25 3.71
C ALA A 183 8.85 -0.90 3.19
N TYR A 184 10.15 -0.67 2.99
CA TYR A 184 11.09 -1.72 2.63
C TYR A 184 11.11 -2.85 3.67
N GLN A 185 11.17 -2.50 4.95
CA GLN A 185 11.17 -3.46 6.04
C GLN A 185 9.82 -4.23 6.13
N PHE A 186 8.70 -3.53 5.98
CA PHE A 186 7.37 -4.16 5.92
C PHE A 186 7.25 -5.10 4.72
N TYR A 187 7.79 -4.71 3.56
CA TYR A 187 7.86 -5.57 2.40
C TYR A 187 8.61 -6.87 2.69
N GLN A 188 9.75 -6.83 3.41
CA GLN A 188 10.49 -8.04 3.78
C GLN A 188 9.66 -8.99 4.68
N VAL A 189 8.84 -8.44 5.58
CA VAL A 189 7.92 -9.24 6.39
C VAL A 189 6.83 -9.86 5.52
N ILE A 190 6.20 -9.06 4.65
CA ILE A 190 5.15 -9.51 3.72
C ILE A 190 5.64 -10.65 2.82
N GLN A 191 6.89 -10.56 2.33
CA GLN A 191 7.43 -11.60 1.44
C GLN A 191 7.62 -12.97 2.12
N LYS A 192 7.75 -13.02 3.46
CA LYS A 192 7.86 -14.28 4.20
C LYS A 192 6.54 -15.06 4.20
N ASP A 193 5.44 -14.37 4.38
CA ASP A 193 4.09 -14.95 4.33
C ASP A 193 3.05 -13.92 3.83
N PRO A 194 2.84 -13.81 2.52
CA PRO A 194 1.85 -12.89 1.95
C PRO A 194 0.39 -13.17 2.37
N ASN A 195 0.08 -14.37 2.88
CA ASN A 195 -1.27 -14.70 3.32
C ASN A 195 -1.67 -13.88 4.56
N GLN A 196 -0.70 -13.39 5.33
CA GLN A 196 -0.96 -12.51 6.48
C GLN A 196 -1.44 -11.11 6.08
N LEU A 197 -1.42 -10.76 4.80
CA LEU A 197 -1.97 -9.48 4.33
C LEU A 197 -3.45 -9.28 4.70
N VAL A 198 -4.21 -10.36 4.90
CA VAL A 198 -5.60 -10.29 5.38
C VAL A 198 -5.72 -9.50 6.70
N ALA A 199 -4.71 -9.51 7.56
CA ALA A 199 -4.66 -8.74 8.80
C ALA A 199 -4.83 -7.22 8.59
N LEU A 200 -4.49 -6.71 7.42
CA LEU A 200 -4.58 -5.28 7.11
C LEU A 200 -6.02 -4.77 6.96
N VAL A 201 -6.99 -5.66 6.76
CA VAL A 201 -8.42 -5.30 6.77
C VAL A 201 -8.82 -4.68 8.10
N TYR A 202 -8.14 -5.04 9.18
CA TYR A 202 -8.40 -4.62 10.55
C TYR A 202 -7.52 -3.44 11.00
N LEU A 203 -6.59 -2.95 10.18
CA LEU A 203 -5.55 -1.98 10.60
C LEU A 203 -6.12 -0.70 11.21
N ASN A 204 -7.27 -0.23 10.73
CA ASN A 204 -7.93 0.98 11.23
C ASN A 204 -9.27 0.69 11.93
N GLU A 205 -9.53 -0.56 12.34
CA GLU A 205 -10.73 -0.88 13.10
C GLU A 205 -10.65 -0.37 14.54
N GLY A 206 -11.78 0.14 15.04
CA GLY A 206 -11.90 0.59 16.43
C GLY A 206 -11.05 1.83 16.76
N LEU A 207 -10.44 2.49 15.77
CA LEU A 207 -9.69 3.72 15.98
C LEU A 207 -10.65 4.91 16.08
N GLU A 208 -10.72 5.50 17.25
CA GLU A 208 -11.20 6.87 17.42
C GLU A 208 -10.11 7.84 16.98
N SER A 209 -10.48 9.10 16.66
CA SER A 209 -9.57 10.14 16.15
C SER A 209 -8.56 10.66 17.20
N GLN A 210 -7.93 9.76 17.95
CA GLN A 210 -6.98 10.10 19.00
C GLN A 210 -5.53 10.02 18.48
N ALA A 211 -4.66 10.84 19.05
CA ALA A 211 -3.22 10.80 18.81
C ALA A 211 -2.58 9.65 19.62
N LEU A 212 -2.87 8.40 19.23
CA LEU A 212 -2.30 7.22 19.88
C LEU A 212 -0.77 7.19 19.75
N SER A 213 -0.08 6.64 20.76
CA SER A 213 1.31 6.23 20.57
C SER A 213 1.40 5.13 19.49
N THR A 214 2.58 4.93 18.92
CA THR A 214 2.78 3.81 17.98
C THR A 214 2.46 2.47 18.63
N ARG A 215 2.85 2.29 19.89
CA ARG A 215 2.52 1.10 20.68
C ARG A 215 1.02 0.88 20.80
N ASP A 216 0.28 1.90 21.22
CA ASP A 216 -1.18 1.77 21.42
C ASP A 216 -1.91 1.52 20.11
N TYR A 217 -1.44 2.14 19.02
CA TYR A 217 -1.97 1.89 17.68
C TYR A 217 -1.80 0.43 17.26
N LEU A 218 -0.59 -0.12 17.42
CA LEU A 218 -0.29 -1.50 17.06
C LEU A 218 -0.97 -2.50 18.01
N SER A 219 -1.08 -2.20 19.31
CA SER A 219 -1.81 -3.03 20.26
C SER A 219 -3.30 -3.10 19.93
N ARG A 220 -3.92 -1.96 19.56
CA ARG A 220 -5.33 -1.96 19.11
C ARG A 220 -5.53 -2.74 17.82
N TRP A 221 -4.60 -2.58 16.86
CA TRP A 221 -4.65 -3.39 15.65
C TRP A 221 -4.58 -4.87 15.98
N LYS A 222 -3.63 -5.30 16.80
CA LYS A 222 -3.54 -6.70 17.25
C LYS A 222 -4.82 -7.17 17.92
N GLY A 223 -5.41 -6.36 18.83
CA GLY A 223 -6.67 -6.68 19.50
C GLY A 223 -7.88 -6.78 18.58
N ALA A 224 -7.86 -6.13 17.42
CA ALA A 224 -8.91 -6.24 16.40
C ALA A 224 -8.75 -7.48 15.50
N LEU A 225 -7.56 -8.12 15.50
CA LEU A 225 -7.29 -9.28 14.65
C LEU A 225 -7.88 -10.58 15.22
N PRO A 226 -8.35 -11.49 14.34
CA PRO A 226 -8.45 -12.91 14.69
C PRO A 226 -7.09 -13.44 15.18
N ARG A 227 -7.12 -14.37 16.16
CA ARG A 227 -5.89 -14.86 16.81
C ARG A 227 -4.87 -15.47 15.84
N GLU A 228 -5.33 -16.13 14.79
CA GLU A 228 -4.48 -16.70 13.74
C GLU A 228 -3.60 -15.66 13.01
N HIS A 229 -3.93 -14.37 13.11
CA HIS A 229 -3.17 -13.26 12.49
C HIS A 229 -2.35 -12.44 13.49
N TRP A 230 -2.39 -12.76 14.78
CA TRP A 230 -1.63 -12.03 15.79
C TRP A 230 -0.12 -12.04 15.52
N SER A 231 0.40 -13.16 15.01
CA SER A 231 1.83 -13.29 14.69
C SER A 231 2.30 -12.22 13.69
N PHE A 232 1.45 -11.76 12.78
CA PHE A 232 1.82 -10.71 11.83
C PHE A 232 1.96 -9.34 12.51
N ALA A 233 1.03 -8.99 13.41
CA ALA A 233 1.14 -7.76 14.21
C ALA A 233 2.37 -7.81 15.13
N ASP A 234 2.67 -8.98 15.72
CA ASP A 234 3.85 -9.19 16.56
C ASP A 234 5.16 -9.05 15.74
N GLN A 235 5.21 -9.57 14.52
CA GLN A 235 6.36 -9.39 13.64
C GLN A 235 6.58 -7.91 13.28
N ILE A 236 5.53 -7.18 12.96
CA ILE A 236 5.61 -5.74 12.65
C ILE A 236 6.05 -4.95 13.87
N SER A 237 5.49 -5.21 15.04
CA SER A 237 5.86 -4.50 16.27
C SER A 237 7.29 -4.81 16.72
N SER A 238 7.68 -6.09 16.68
CA SER A 238 9.06 -6.53 16.98
C SER A 238 10.08 -5.90 16.04
N LEU A 239 9.76 -5.82 14.75
CA LEU A 239 10.59 -5.15 13.75
C LEU A 239 10.84 -3.69 14.11
N LEU A 240 9.83 -3.00 14.63
CA LEU A 240 9.93 -1.60 15.09
C LEU A 240 10.56 -1.46 16.49
N GLY A 241 10.89 -2.56 17.17
CA GLY A 241 11.35 -2.52 18.56
C GLY A 241 10.25 -2.14 19.56
N VAL A 242 8.98 -2.30 19.20
CA VAL A 242 7.81 -1.96 20.03
C VAL A 242 7.26 -3.21 20.68
N THR A 243 7.29 -3.27 22.02
CA THR A 243 6.65 -4.35 22.78
C THR A 243 5.17 -4.03 22.93
N LEU A 244 4.31 -4.94 22.44
CA LEU A 244 2.86 -4.83 22.63
C LEU A 244 2.51 -5.30 24.06
N GLY A 245 1.47 -4.69 24.64
CA GLY A 245 0.92 -5.17 25.91
C GLY A 245 0.21 -6.50 25.74
N ASP A 246 0.07 -7.25 26.86
CA ASP A 246 -0.79 -8.43 26.93
C ASP A 246 -2.25 -8.00 26.65
N LEU A 247 -2.96 -8.76 25.80
CA LEU A 247 -4.35 -8.54 25.40
C LEU A 247 -5.25 -9.54 26.09
#